data_b6483e504554707b55db383b006c6771
#
_entry.id   b6483e504554707b55db383b006c6771
#
_cell.length_a   1.000
_cell.length_b   1.000
_cell.length_c   1.000
_cell.angle_alpha   90.00
_cell.angle_beta   90.00
_cell.angle_gamma   90.00
#
_symmetry.space_group_name_H-M   'P 1'
#
loop_
_entity.id
_entity.type
_entity.pdbx_description
1 polymer ?
#
loop_
_entity_poly.entity_id
_entity_poly.type
_entity_poly.pdbx_seq_one_letter_code
_entity_poly.pdbx_strand_id
1 'polypeptide(L)'
;MKKYLFSLGVILASIFQASASDANPYVGTANVPNVQLNNGILMPRFGLGTFLQPNDSVCYNSVSTALKAGYRHIDTAHAYGDERGVGRAVKESGIPRNEIWMTSKLWPSEYGEGKTLVAIDRMLERLNTDYIDLLYVHQPVGDFVGAWKDMEKAVAMGKVRALGISNFDANDEVFQRIMRESTVKPAVLQIECHPYAQRVEMREKVRPYGIHVTSWFPLGGAMSQGALLRDPEIMKIAEAHGKTPAQIILRWHIQEGLSAIPGATNPDYINENIGIFDFELTAGEMQTMRSLNKETRFFNMTLPQVEEMVRNYPLAD
;
A
#
# COMPACT_ATOMS: atom_id res chain seq x y z
N MET A 1 4.67 13.90 67.15
CA MET A 1 5.49 13.34 66.04
C MET A 1 4.62 12.39 65.23
N LYS A 2 4.09 12.87 64.11
CA LYS A 2 3.28 12.05 63.17
C LYS A 2 4.19 11.60 62.03
N LYS A 3 4.40 10.29 61.86
CA LYS A 3 5.13 9.70 60.75
C LYS A 3 4.18 9.57 59.56
N TYR A 4 4.53 10.24 58.44
CA TYR A 4 3.89 10.01 57.14
C TYR A 4 4.60 8.86 56.41
N LEU A 5 3.88 7.75 56.18
CA LEU A 5 4.31 6.73 55.25
C LEU A 5 3.95 7.17 53.82
N PHE A 6 4.97 7.35 52.98
CA PHE A 6 4.79 7.46 51.53
C PHE A 6 4.72 6.03 50.95
N SER A 7 3.56 5.69 50.39
CA SER A 7 3.37 4.46 49.61
C SER A 7 3.88 4.75 48.20
N LEU A 8 4.99 4.10 47.80
CA LEU A 8 5.44 4.05 46.40
C LEU A 8 4.54 3.09 45.65
N GLY A 9 3.64 3.61 44.81
CA GLY A 9 2.91 2.81 43.83
C GLY A 9 3.83 2.42 42.68
N VAL A 10 4.24 1.18 42.63
CA VAL A 10 4.93 0.60 41.47
C VAL A 10 3.91 0.40 40.35
N ILE A 11 3.96 1.24 39.33
CA ILE A 11 3.23 1.02 38.09
C ILE A 11 3.99 -0.08 37.32
N LEU A 12 3.49 -1.31 37.37
CA LEU A 12 3.92 -2.36 36.44
C LEU A 12 3.44 -1.99 35.04
N ALA A 13 4.34 -1.44 34.23
CA ALA A 13 4.17 -1.42 32.79
C ALA A 13 4.27 -2.87 32.30
N SER A 14 3.14 -3.48 31.97
CA SER A 14 3.10 -4.76 31.27
C SER A 14 3.69 -4.56 29.87
N ILE A 15 4.96 -4.90 29.74
CA ILE A 15 5.60 -5.06 28.42
C ILE A 15 4.93 -6.28 27.79
N PHE A 16 4.04 -6.06 26.84
CA PHE A 16 3.61 -7.11 25.91
C PHE A 16 4.84 -7.52 25.10
N GLN A 17 5.54 -8.55 25.57
CA GLN A 17 6.44 -9.32 24.74
C GLN A 17 5.57 -10.12 23.77
N ALA A 18 5.41 -9.60 22.56
CA ALA A 18 4.98 -10.42 21.45
C ALA A 18 6.06 -11.48 21.22
N SER A 19 5.79 -12.70 21.60
CA SER A 19 6.54 -13.86 21.11
C SER A 19 6.17 -14.01 19.65
N ALA A 20 6.89 -13.30 18.78
CA ALA A 20 6.82 -13.52 17.35
C ALA A 20 7.39 -14.92 17.10
N SER A 21 6.56 -15.86 16.69
CA SER A 21 7.06 -16.93 15.85
C SER A 21 7.60 -16.26 14.60
N ASP A 22 8.91 -16.41 14.28
CA ASP A 22 9.61 -15.87 13.12
C ASP A 22 9.09 -16.44 11.78
N ALA A 23 7.96 -17.09 11.75
CA ALA A 23 7.35 -17.65 10.56
C ALA A 23 6.61 -16.53 9.80
N ASN A 24 7.01 -16.33 8.53
CA ASN A 24 6.29 -15.49 7.59
C ASN A 24 4.84 -15.97 7.46
N PRO A 25 3.81 -15.21 7.90
CA PRO A 25 2.42 -15.64 7.79
C PRO A 25 1.90 -15.59 6.33
N TYR A 26 2.60 -14.89 5.44
CA TYR A 26 2.19 -14.65 4.05
C TYR A 26 2.96 -15.57 3.08
N VAL A 27 2.91 -16.88 3.30
CA VAL A 27 3.59 -17.85 2.44
C VAL A 27 2.74 -18.15 1.21
N GLY A 28 3.04 -17.47 0.10
CA GLY A 28 2.55 -17.82 -1.23
C GLY A 28 3.54 -18.71 -1.97
N THR A 29 3.13 -19.25 -3.11
CA THR A 29 4.00 -20.10 -3.96
C THR A 29 5.12 -19.32 -4.66
N ALA A 30 5.05 -17.98 -4.67
CA ALA A 30 5.95 -17.11 -5.44
C ALA A 30 7.12 -16.55 -4.63
N ASN A 31 7.32 -16.93 -3.38
CA ASN A 31 8.41 -16.44 -2.51
C ASN A 31 8.49 -14.91 -2.40
N VAL A 32 7.36 -14.24 -2.34
CA VAL A 32 7.29 -12.78 -2.18
C VAL A 32 7.97 -12.38 -0.87
N PRO A 33 8.99 -11.50 -0.89
CA PRO A 33 9.65 -11.05 0.33
C PRO A 33 8.72 -10.13 1.14
N ASN A 34 8.86 -10.16 2.46
CA ASN A 34 8.21 -9.23 3.36
C ASN A 34 9.13 -8.05 3.70
N VAL A 35 8.52 -6.96 4.16
CA VAL A 35 9.17 -5.87 4.86
C VAL A 35 8.58 -5.77 6.27
N GLN A 36 9.43 -5.54 7.26
CA GLN A 36 8.98 -5.19 8.60
C GLN A 36 8.68 -3.68 8.64
N LEU A 37 7.44 -3.34 8.94
CA LEU A 37 7.00 -1.96 9.11
C LEU A 37 7.47 -1.37 10.44
N ASN A 38 7.41 -0.04 10.60
CA ASN A 38 7.82 0.65 11.82
C ASN A 38 7.02 0.28 13.08
N ASN A 39 5.87 -0.38 12.92
CA ASN A 39 5.07 -0.94 14.01
C ASN A 39 5.37 -2.43 14.28
N GLY A 40 6.39 -3.00 13.64
CA GLY A 40 6.84 -4.38 13.82
C GLY A 40 6.09 -5.43 13.00
N ILE A 41 5.03 -5.06 12.28
CA ILE A 41 4.23 -6.00 11.48
C ILE A 41 4.93 -6.28 10.12
N LEU A 42 4.89 -7.55 9.68
CA LEU A 42 5.39 -7.94 8.36
C LEU A 42 4.33 -7.65 7.28
N MET A 43 4.74 -7.05 6.16
CA MET A 43 3.92 -6.78 4.99
C MET A 43 4.55 -7.39 3.73
N PRO A 44 3.79 -8.15 2.91
CA PRO A 44 4.29 -8.61 1.60
C PRO A 44 4.60 -7.42 0.67
N ARG A 45 5.80 -7.43 0.09
CA ARG A 45 6.30 -6.31 -0.75
C ARG A 45 5.74 -6.29 -2.16
N PHE A 46 4.98 -7.31 -2.55
CA PHE A 46 4.36 -7.39 -3.87
C PHE A 46 2.89 -7.77 -3.75
N GLY A 47 2.02 -7.00 -4.40
CA GLY A 47 0.58 -7.18 -4.34
C GLY A 47 -0.12 -6.91 -5.66
N LEU A 48 -1.41 -7.23 -5.72
CA LEU A 48 -2.31 -6.84 -6.81
C LEU A 48 -3.04 -5.55 -6.42
N GLY A 49 -2.93 -4.51 -7.26
CA GLY A 49 -3.77 -3.31 -7.20
C GLY A 49 -5.07 -3.50 -7.99
N THR A 50 -6.20 -3.05 -7.42
CA THR A 50 -7.52 -3.20 -8.08
C THR A 50 -8.02 -1.93 -8.76
N PHE A 51 -7.27 -0.84 -8.72
CA PHE A 51 -7.68 0.42 -9.36
C PHE A 51 -7.97 0.22 -10.86
N LEU A 52 -9.07 0.81 -11.34
CA LEU A 52 -9.60 0.68 -12.71
C LEU A 52 -10.14 -0.73 -13.06
N GLN A 53 -10.44 -1.57 -12.09
CA GLN A 53 -11.27 -2.76 -12.34
C GLN A 53 -12.70 -2.29 -12.69
N PRO A 54 -13.29 -2.78 -13.79
CA PRO A 54 -14.55 -2.23 -14.30
C PRO A 54 -15.75 -2.43 -13.35
N ASN A 55 -15.74 -3.48 -12.55
CA ASN A 55 -16.81 -3.83 -11.61
C ASN A 55 -16.38 -4.95 -10.65
N ASP A 56 -17.20 -5.22 -9.64
CA ASP A 56 -16.99 -6.28 -8.64
C ASP A 56 -16.71 -7.67 -9.23
N SER A 57 -17.35 -8.04 -10.33
CA SER A 57 -17.17 -9.37 -10.93
C SER A 57 -15.78 -9.52 -11.57
N VAL A 58 -15.31 -8.49 -12.26
CA VAL A 58 -13.94 -8.47 -12.83
C VAL A 58 -12.93 -8.44 -11.70
N CYS A 59 -13.14 -7.63 -10.68
CA CYS A 59 -12.29 -7.55 -9.50
C CYS A 59 -12.21 -8.91 -8.78
N TYR A 60 -13.34 -9.55 -8.54
CA TYR A 60 -13.40 -10.90 -7.98
C TYR A 60 -12.55 -11.90 -8.77
N ASN A 61 -12.66 -11.91 -10.10
CA ASN A 61 -11.90 -12.81 -10.96
C ASN A 61 -10.39 -12.52 -10.91
N SER A 62 -10.01 -11.25 -10.95
CA SER A 62 -8.60 -10.82 -10.88
C SER A 62 -7.97 -11.19 -9.55
N VAL A 63 -8.65 -10.90 -8.43
CA VAL A 63 -8.18 -11.24 -7.09
C VAL A 63 -8.10 -12.76 -6.89
N SER A 64 -9.12 -13.51 -7.34
CA SER A 64 -9.12 -14.97 -7.28
C SER A 64 -7.96 -15.58 -8.08
N THR A 65 -7.66 -15.03 -9.26
CA THR A 65 -6.50 -15.42 -10.08
C THR A 65 -5.18 -15.11 -9.36
N ALA A 66 -5.06 -13.92 -8.79
CA ALA A 66 -3.86 -13.50 -8.07
C ALA A 66 -3.59 -14.38 -6.84
N LEU A 67 -4.61 -14.68 -6.03
CA LEU A 67 -4.46 -15.55 -4.86
C LEU A 67 -4.03 -16.97 -5.26
N LYS A 68 -4.57 -17.52 -6.36
CA LYS A 68 -4.15 -18.80 -6.94
C LYS A 68 -2.71 -18.76 -7.47
N ALA A 69 -2.29 -17.64 -8.06
CA ALA A 69 -0.92 -17.42 -8.54
C ALA A 69 0.11 -17.21 -7.40
N GLY A 70 -0.33 -17.11 -6.15
CA GLY A 70 0.54 -16.99 -5.00
C GLY A 70 0.66 -15.59 -4.41
N TYR A 71 -0.09 -14.61 -4.91
CA TYR A 71 -0.20 -13.31 -4.24
C TYR A 71 -0.78 -13.47 -2.83
N ARG A 72 -0.28 -12.64 -1.91
CA ARG A 72 -0.80 -12.56 -0.54
C ARG A 72 -1.04 -11.11 -0.09
N HIS A 73 -0.96 -10.14 -1.02
CA HIS A 73 -1.27 -8.73 -0.79
C HIS A 73 -2.25 -8.25 -1.86
N ILE A 74 -3.41 -7.75 -1.43
CA ILE A 74 -4.43 -7.14 -2.29
C ILE A 74 -4.62 -5.69 -1.84
N ASP A 75 -4.52 -4.76 -2.78
CA ASP A 75 -4.65 -3.31 -2.54
C ASP A 75 -5.87 -2.77 -3.29
N THR A 76 -6.89 -2.38 -2.55
CA THR A 76 -8.13 -1.75 -3.04
C THR A 76 -8.34 -0.37 -2.41
N ALA A 77 -9.51 0.22 -2.62
CA ALA A 77 -9.99 1.44 -1.98
C ALA A 77 -11.51 1.55 -2.11
N HIS A 78 -12.17 2.25 -1.17
CA HIS A 78 -13.60 2.53 -1.29
C HIS A 78 -13.94 3.24 -2.62
N ALA A 79 -13.11 4.21 -3.02
CA ALA A 79 -13.32 4.95 -4.27
C ALA A 79 -13.26 4.08 -5.54
N TYR A 80 -12.76 2.84 -5.47
CA TYR A 80 -12.73 1.96 -6.65
C TYR A 80 -14.06 1.25 -6.89
N GLY A 81 -14.93 1.18 -5.87
CA GLY A 81 -16.26 0.54 -5.96
C GLY A 81 -16.19 -0.99 -6.08
N ASP A 82 -15.08 -1.61 -5.68
CA ASP A 82 -14.81 -3.03 -5.89
C ASP A 82 -14.48 -3.82 -4.61
N GLU A 83 -14.63 -3.19 -3.43
CA GLU A 83 -14.33 -3.84 -2.14
C GLU A 83 -15.15 -5.11 -1.91
N ARG A 84 -16.40 -5.18 -2.39
CA ARG A 84 -17.24 -6.39 -2.29
C ARG A 84 -16.67 -7.54 -3.13
N GLY A 85 -16.16 -7.24 -4.32
CA GLY A 85 -15.48 -8.21 -5.18
C GLY A 85 -14.21 -8.76 -4.52
N VAL A 86 -13.39 -7.88 -3.92
CA VAL A 86 -12.21 -8.26 -3.14
C VAL A 86 -12.59 -9.16 -1.97
N GLY A 87 -13.53 -8.72 -1.13
CA GLY A 87 -13.96 -9.45 0.07
C GLY A 87 -14.48 -10.85 -0.27
N ARG A 88 -15.30 -10.97 -1.31
CA ARG A 88 -15.81 -12.25 -1.78
C ARG A 88 -14.68 -13.17 -2.27
N ALA A 89 -13.75 -12.65 -3.08
CA ALA A 89 -12.63 -13.46 -3.60
C ALA A 89 -11.73 -13.97 -2.47
N VAL A 90 -11.43 -13.13 -1.48
CA VAL A 90 -10.66 -13.54 -0.30
C VAL A 90 -11.41 -14.60 0.50
N LYS A 91 -12.69 -14.40 0.78
CA LYS A 91 -13.54 -15.36 1.52
C LYS A 91 -13.59 -16.72 0.86
N GLU A 92 -13.76 -16.74 -0.47
CA GLU A 92 -13.93 -17.97 -1.26
C GLU A 92 -12.61 -18.64 -1.64
N SER A 93 -11.46 -17.98 -1.39
CA SER A 93 -10.13 -18.51 -1.75
C SER A 93 -9.73 -19.77 -0.99
N GLY A 94 -10.33 -20.01 0.18
CA GLY A 94 -9.92 -21.07 1.10
C GLY A 94 -8.60 -20.80 1.84
N ILE A 95 -7.95 -19.67 1.58
CA ILE A 95 -6.72 -19.25 2.28
C ILE A 95 -7.12 -18.62 3.61
N PRO A 96 -6.47 -18.98 4.73
CA PRO A 96 -6.73 -18.35 6.02
C PRO A 96 -6.59 -16.82 5.93
N ARG A 97 -7.55 -16.07 6.51
CA ARG A 97 -7.56 -14.59 6.43
C ARG A 97 -6.25 -13.95 6.92
N ASN A 98 -5.62 -14.52 7.92
CA ASN A 98 -4.35 -14.04 8.47
C ASN A 98 -3.13 -14.31 7.57
N GLU A 99 -3.30 -15.07 6.49
CA GLU A 99 -2.28 -15.28 5.45
C GLU A 99 -2.45 -14.33 4.26
N ILE A 100 -3.46 -13.46 4.28
CA ILE A 100 -3.70 -12.47 3.23
C ILE A 100 -3.58 -11.07 3.84
N TRP A 101 -2.71 -10.24 3.26
CA TRP A 101 -2.61 -8.82 3.55
C TRP A 101 -3.62 -8.06 2.71
N MET A 102 -4.59 -7.44 3.36
CA MET A 102 -5.65 -6.66 2.72
C MET A 102 -5.45 -5.19 3.03
N THR A 103 -5.33 -4.37 1.98
CA THR A 103 -5.19 -2.92 2.05
C THR A 103 -6.43 -2.25 1.47
N SER A 104 -6.94 -1.22 2.15
CA SER A 104 -7.95 -0.32 1.59
C SER A 104 -7.65 1.14 1.94
N LYS A 105 -8.45 2.08 1.40
CA LYS A 105 -8.23 3.52 1.51
C LYS A 105 -9.56 4.24 1.74
N LEU A 106 -9.55 5.15 2.71
CA LEU A 106 -10.65 6.08 2.97
C LEU A 106 -10.65 7.20 1.92
N TRP A 107 -11.82 7.56 1.43
CA TRP A 107 -11.95 8.72 0.54
C TRP A 107 -12.16 10.02 1.34
N PRO A 108 -11.77 11.21 0.85
CA PRO A 108 -11.89 12.44 1.63
C PRO A 108 -13.31 12.80 2.10
N SER A 109 -14.35 12.35 1.39
CA SER A 109 -15.73 12.53 1.85
C SER A 109 -16.06 11.74 3.13
N GLU A 110 -15.21 10.78 3.54
CA GLU A 110 -15.34 9.96 4.75
C GLU A 110 -14.48 10.48 5.90
N TYR A 111 -13.68 11.54 5.68
CA TYR A 111 -12.80 12.08 6.70
C TYR A 111 -13.54 12.89 7.76
N GLY A 112 -13.02 12.83 8.99
CA GLY A 112 -13.48 13.60 10.12
C GLY A 112 -13.59 12.78 11.41
N GLU A 113 -13.32 13.41 12.55
CA GLU A 113 -13.41 12.77 13.86
C GLU A 113 -14.86 12.34 14.15
N GLY A 114 -15.07 11.09 14.56
CA GLY A 114 -16.38 10.46 14.76
C GLY A 114 -17.02 9.92 13.47
N LYS A 115 -16.72 10.50 12.32
CA LYS A 115 -17.27 10.10 11.02
C LYS A 115 -16.49 8.94 10.39
N THR A 116 -15.17 8.99 10.49
CA THR A 116 -14.27 8.01 9.88
C THR A 116 -14.41 6.61 10.51
N LEU A 117 -14.69 6.51 11.80
CA LEU A 117 -14.98 5.20 12.43
C LEU A 117 -16.17 4.50 11.79
N VAL A 118 -17.25 5.24 11.49
CA VAL A 118 -18.43 4.69 10.81
C VAL A 118 -18.09 4.23 9.39
N ALA A 119 -17.25 5.00 8.68
CA ALA A 119 -16.79 4.61 7.35
C ALA A 119 -15.94 3.33 7.39
N ILE A 120 -15.08 3.18 8.40
CA ILE A 120 -14.29 1.95 8.61
C ILE A 120 -15.21 0.74 8.85
N ASP A 121 -16.27 0.86 9.64
CA ASP A 121 -17.20 -0.23 9.87
C ASP A 121 -17.89 -0.68 8.59
N ARG A 122 -18.38 0.27 7.78
CA ARG A 122 -18.95 -0.02 6.46
C ARG A 122 -17.93 -0.66 5.50
N MET A 123 -16.68 -0.23 5.55
CA MET A 123 -15.60 -0.82 4.76
C MET A 123 -15.34 -2.28 5.15
N LEU A 124 -15.33 -2.60 6.44
CA LEU A 124 -15.23 -3.97 6.93
C LEU A 124 -16.40 -4.84 6.46
N GLU A 125 -17.62 -4.29 6.45
CA GLU A 125 -18.80 -4.97 5.90
C GLU A 125 -18.65 -5.26 4.39
N ARG A 126 -18.22 -4.27 3.57
CA ARG A 126 -18.00 -4.47 2.13
C ARG A 126 -16.89 -5.49 1.86
N LEU A 127 -15.78 -5.43 2.60
CA LEU A 127 -14.66 -6.37 2.51
C LEU A 127 -14.96 -7.74 3.15
N ASN A 128 -16.11 -7.88 3.85
CA ASN A 128 -16.51 -9.10 4.54
C ASN A 128 -15.40 -9.67 5.45
N THR A 129 -14.84 -8.81 6.30
CA THR A 129 -13.71 -9.13 7.19
C THR A 129 -13.81 -8.39 8.52
N ASP A 130 -13.22 -8.93 9.58
CA ASP A 130 -13.20 -8.31 10.90
C ASP A 130 -12.09 -7.25 11.06
N TYR A 131 -11.09 -7.26 10.18
CA TYR A 131 -9.98 -6.31 10.21
C TYR A 131 -9.38 -6.04 8.83
N ILE A 132 -8.73 -4.89 8.70
CA ILE A 132 -7.91 -4.47 7.55
C ILE A 132 -6.45 -4.47 7.99
N ASP A 133 -5.54 -5.01 7.16
CA ASP A 133 -4.12 -5.04 7.49
C ASP A 133 -3.47 -3.67 7.38
N LEU A 134 -3.86 -2.89 6.35
CA LEU A 134 -3.35 -1.52 6.14
C LEU A 134 -4.46 -0.61 5.63
N LEU A 135 -4.72 0.47 6.36
CA LEU A 135 -5.69 1.48 5.96
C LEU A 135 -4.99 2.80 5.65
N TYR A 136 -5.29 3.37 4.48
CA TYR A 136 -4.74 4.64 4.04
C TYR A 136 -5.75 5.79 4.17
N VAL A 137 -5.24 6.97 4.54
CA VAL A 137 -5.79 8.24 4.07
C VAL A 137 -5.44 8.37 2.59
N HIS A 138 -6.45 8.35 1.69
CA HIS A 138 -6.24 8.17 0.24
C HIS A 138 -5.68 9.43 -0.44
N GLN A 139 -6.16 10.62 -0.02
CA GLN A 139 -5.77 11.90 -0.60
C GLN A 139 -5.45 12.91 0.49
N PRO A 140 -4.46 13.81 0.28
CA PRO A 140 -3.98 14.78 1.26
C PRO A 140 -4.86 16.03 1.34
N VAL A 141 -6.18 15.89 1.27
CA VAL A 141 -7.16 16.99 1.29
C VAL A 141 -8.27 16.71 2.29
N GLY A 142 -9.07 17.72 2.65
CA GLY A 142 -10.13 17.60 3.64
C GLY A 142 -9.61 17.44 5.08
N ASP A 143 -10.45 16.87 5.96
CA ASP A 143 -10.10 16.67 7.37
C ASP A 143 -9.33 15.35 7.60
N PHE A 144 -8.20 15.20 6.93
CA PHE A 144 -7.38 13.99 7.06
C PHE A 144 -6.79 13.81 8.48
N VAL A 145 -6.65 14.89 9.27
CA VAL A 145 -6.20 14.79 10.66
C VAL A 145 -7.31 14.21 11.54
N GLY A 146 -8.54 14.67 11.38
CA GLY A 146 -9.69 14.06 12.07
C GLY A 146 -9.88 12.60 11.70
N ALA A 147 -9.69 12.26 10.39
CA ALA A 147 -9.70 10.88 9.94
C ALA A 147 -8.59 10.06 10.61
N TRP A 148 -7.37 10.60 10.70
CA TRP A 148 -6.24 9.91 11.32
C TRP A 148 -6.50 9.55 12.78
N LYS A 149 -7.07 10.47 13.56
CA LYS A 149 -7.44 10.22 14.97
C LYS A 149 -8.42 9.06 15.12
N ASP A 150 -9.40 8.96 14.22
CA ASP A 150 -10.33 7.83 14.22
C ASP A 150 -9.66 6.53 13.75
N MET A 151 -8.74 6.60 12.79
CA MET A 151 -7.93 5.45 12.37
C MET A 151 -7.04 4.94 13.52
N GLU A 152 -6.47 5.82 14.34
CA GLU A 152 -5.73 5.44 15.56
C GLU A 152 -6.64 4.72 16.57
N LYS A 153 -7.90 5.17 16.74
CA LYS A 153 -8.90 4.48 17.56
C LYS A 153 -9.23 3.11 16.96
N ALA A 154 -9.37 3.00 15.63
CA ALA A 154 -9.62 1.74 14.94
C ALA A 154 -8.47 0.73 15.13
N VAL A 155 -7.22 1.20 15.19
CA VAL A 155 -6.07 0.35 15.56
C VAL A 155 -6.21 -0.17 16.99
N ALA A 156 -6.55 0.69 17.95
CA ALA A 156 -6.75 0.29 19.34
C ALA A 156 -7.91 -0.70 19.52
N MET A 157 -8.92 -0.64 18.63
CA MET A 157 -10.05 -1.57 18.59
C MET A 157 -9.74 -2.89 17.85
N GLY A 158 -8.56 -3.03 17.24
CA GLY A 158 -8.18 -4.21 16.45
C GLY A 158 -8.84 -4.29 15.06
N LYS A 159 -9.51 -3.23 14.60
CA LYS A 159 -10.15 -3.14 13.28
C LYS A 159 -9.16 -2.88 12.15
N VAL A 160 -8.01 -2.28 12.48
CA VAL A 160 -6.92 -1.94 11.54
C VAL A 160 -5.59 -2.31 12.19
N ARG A 161 -4.67 -2.91 11.43
CA ARG A 161 -3.36 -3.33 11.95
C ARG A 161 -2.25 -2.31 11.72
N ALA A 162 -2.27 -1.62 10.57
CA ALA A 162 -1.27 -0.61 10.21
C ALA A 162 -1.95 0.58 9.54
N LEU A 163 -1.37 1.77 9.70
CA LEU A 163 -1.86 3.02 9.11
C LEU A 163 -0.89 3.52 8.05
N GLY A 164 -1.44 4.06 6.97
CA GLY A 164 -0.67 4.63 5.87
C GLY A 164 -1.25 5.93 5.34
N ILE A 165 -0.43 6.64 4.58
CA ILE A 165 -0.80 7.84 3.84
C ILE A 165 -0.55 7.63 2.35
N SER A 166 -1.42 8.17 1.50
CA SER A 166 -1.29 8.07 0.05
C SER A 166 -1.30 9.46 -0.58
N ASN A 167 -0.37 9.71 -1.52
CA ASN A 167 -0.22 10.98 -2.23
C ASN A 167 0.21 12.19 -1.37
N PHE A 168 0.72 11.97 -0.16
CA PHE A 168 1.21 13.04 0.72
C PHE A 168 2.56 13.63 0.27
N ASP A 169 3.07 13.20 -0.86
CA ASP A 169 4.21 13.77 -1.57
C ASP A 169 3.84 14.98 -2.47
N ALA A 170 2.54 15.27 -2.59
CA ALA A 170 2.04 16.39 -3.39
C ALA A 170 2.41 17.77 -2.80
N ASN A 171 2.57 17.86 -1.49
CA ASN A 171 2.90 19.11 -0.79
C ASN A 171 3.61 18.80 0.53
N ASP A 172 4.72 19.51 0.79
CA ASP A 172 5.51 19.30 2.00
C ASP A 172 4.73 19.64 3.29
N GLU A 173 3.91 20.68 3.25
CA GLU A 173 3.12 21.11 4.42
C GLU A 173 2.12 20.04 4.88
N VAL A 174 1.40 19.39 3.95
CA VAL A 174 0.46 18.31 4.30
C VAL A 174 1.18 17.10 4.88
N PHE A 175 2.37 16.76 4.35
CA PHE A 175 3.21 15.71 4.94
C PHE A 175 3.66 16.09 6.35
N GLN A 176 4.20 17.29 6.54
CA GLN A 176 4.64 17.75 7.87
C GLN A 176 3.47 17.85 8.85
N ARG A 177 2.29 18.25 8.39
CA ARG A 177 1.09 18.33 9.22
C ARG A 177 0.70 16.95 9.76
N ILE A 178 0.58 15.93 8.90
CA ILE A 178 0.24 14.59 9.41
C ILE A 178 1.32 14.05 10.34
N MET A 179 2.59 14.32 10.07
CA MET A 179 3.69 13.91 10.95
C MET A 179 3.67 14.59 12.32
N ARG A 180 3.24 15.85 12.42
CA ARG A 180 3.06 16.54 13.71
C ARG A 180 1.84 16.07 14.49
N GLU A 181 0.70 15.96 13.79
CA GLU A 181 -0.61 15.73 14.41
C GLU A 181 -0.87 14.26 14.78
N SER A 182 -0.17 13.31 14.14
CA SER A 182 -0.34 11.89 14.42
C SER A 182 0.36 11.45 15.71
N THR A 183 -0.32 10.63 16.52
CA THR A 183 0.28 9.89 17.64
C THR A 183 0.92 8.60 17.13
N VAL A 184 0.15 7.78 16.41
CA VAL A 184 0.68 6.64 15.66
C VAL A 184 1.20 7.14 14.32
N LYS A 185 2.51 6.99 14.07
CA LYS A 185 3.11 7.46 12.83
C LYS A 185 2.70 6.58 11.65
N PRO A 186 2.59 7.15 10.42
CA PRO A 186 2.37 6.35 9.23
C PRO A 186 3.42 5.24 9.11
N ALA A 187 2.99 4.03 8.81
CA ALA A 187 3.88 2.92 8.55
C ALA A 187 4.27 2.80 7.07
N VAL A 188 3.36 3.26 6.19
CA VAL A 188 3.55 3.18 4.74
C VAL A 188 3.14 4.50 4.08
N LEU A 189 3.93 4.93 3.10
CA LEU A 189 3.59 5.99 2.14
C LEU A 189 3.38 5.36 0.77
N GLN A 190 2.17 5.50 0.20
CA GLN A 190 1.86 5.01 -1.14
C GLN A 190 1.84 6.17 -2.14
N ILE A 191 2.72 6.13 -3.13
CA ILE A 191 2.92 7.20 -4.13
C ILE A 191 3.14 6.65 -5.54
N GLU A 192 2.93 7.50 -6.55
CA GLU A 192 3.40 7.20 -7.90
C GLU A 192 4.91 7.05 -7.88
N CYS A 193 5.38 5.86 -8.24
CA CYS A 193 6.81 5.59 -8.35
C CYS A 193 7.06 4.56 -9.46
N HIS A 194 7.97 4.89 -10.37
CA HIS A 194 8.35 4.07 -11.52
C HIS A 194 9.70 4.57 -12.09
N PRO A 195 10.33 3.88 -13.06
CA PRO A 195 11.68 4.26 -13.54
C PRO A 195 11.85 5.72 -13.96
N TYR A 196 10.81 6.40 -14.48
CA TYR A 196 10.90 7.81 -14.88
C TYR A 196 10.61 8.81 -13.75
N ALA A 197 10.04 8.36 -12.63
CA ALA A 197 9.77 9.15 -11.44
C ALA A 197 10.10 8.31 -10.19
N GLN A 198 11.38 8.21 -9.86
CA GLN A 198 11.88 7.30 -8.82
C GLN A 198 11.69 7.82 -7.39
N ARG A 199 11.24 9.07 -7.26
CA ARG A 199 10.89 9.73 -6.00
C ARG A 199 12.01 9.66 -4.94
N VAL A 200 13.26 9.77 -5.38
CA VAL A 200 14.44 9.59 -4.54
C VAL A 200 14.42 10.51 -3.32
N GLU A 201 14.14 11.80 -3.53
CA GLU A 201 14.07 12.79 -2.44
C GLU A 201 12.99 12.42 -1.40
N MET A 202 11.80 12.02 -1.85
CA MET A 202 10.73 11.64 -0.93
C MET A 202 11.03 10.34 -0.18
N ARG A 203 11.63 9.38 -0.84
CA ARG A 203 12.10 8.12 -0.22
C ARG A 203 13.13 8.38 0.89
N GLU A 204 14.10 9.27 0.63
CA GLU A 204 15.08 9.68 1.63
C GLU A 204 14.44 10.47 2.78
N LYS A 205 13.46 11.31 2.49
CA LYS A 205 12.75 12.11 3.48
C LYS A 205 11.97 11.26 4.48
N VAL A 206 11.34 10.17 4.04
CA VAL A 206 10.52 9.30 4.90
C VAL A 206 11.34 8.25 5.65
N ARG A 207 12.54 7.93 5.17
CA ARG A 207 13.42 6.90 5.73
C ARG A 207 13.72 7.07 7.23
N PRO A 208 14.03 8.26 7.76
CA PRO A 208 14.29 8.45 9.20
C PRO A 208 13.10 8.12 10.10
N TYR A 209 11.88 8.12 9.56
CA TYR A 209 10.67 7.76 10.29
C TYR A 209 10.33 6.26 10.22
N GLY A 210 11.13 5.48 9.51
CA GLY A 210 10.85 4.08 9.25
C GLY A 210 9.60 3.85 8.38
N ILE A 211 9.18 4.85 7.60
CA ILE A 211 8.02 4.76 6.71
C ILE A 211 8.44 4.01 5.45
N HIS A 212 7.76 2.91 5.15
CA HIS A 212 7.99 2.14 3.93
C HIS A 212 7.28 2.77 2.74
N VAL A 213 7.87 2.68 1.54
CA VAL A 213 7.27 3.23 0.31
C VAL A 213 6.69 2.13 -0.56
N THR A 214 5.41 2.28 -0.91
CA THR A 214 4.70 1.42 -1.86
C THR A 214 4.40 2.21 -3.14
N SER A 215 4.73 1.61 -4.28
CA SER A 215 4.53 2.21 -5.60
C SER A 215 3.16 1.86 -6.16
N TRP A 216 2.31 2.86 -6.39
CA TRP A 216 1.18 2.72 -7.30
C TRP A 216 1.60 3.15 -8.72
N PHE A 217 0.93 2.64 -9.75
CA PHE A 217 1.35 2.74 -11.15
C PHE A 217 2.83 2.36 -11.39
N PRO A 218 3.31 1.24 -10.84
CA PRO A 218 4.72 0.86 -11.01
C PRO A 218 5.11 0.69 -12.48
N LEU A 219 4.16 0.39 -13.36
CA LEU A 219 4.33 0.28 -14.82
C LEU A 219 3.89 1.55 -15.58
N GLY A 220 3.64 2.66 -14.86
CA GLY A 220 3.25 3.95 -15.44
C GLY A 220 1.75 4.13 -15.71
N GLY A 221 0.95 3.09 -15.54
CA GLY A 221 -0.50 3.14 -15.79
C GLY A 221 -0.89 3.53 -17.22
N ALA A 222 -2.18 3.72 -17.46
CA ALA A 222 -2.72 4.09 -18.79
C ALA A 222 -2.18 5.44 -19.31
N MET A 223 -1.92 6.38 -18.40
CA MET A 223 -1.44 7.74 -18.76
C MET A 223 -0.03 7.72 -19.37
N SER A 224 0.78 6.71 -19.06
CA SER A 224 2.11 6.52 -19.68
C SER A 224 2.03 6.09 -21.14
N GLN A 225 0.85 5.65 -21.60
CA GLN A 225 0.67 5.03 -22.92
C GLN A 225 1.69 3.94 -23.22
N GLY A 226 2.16 3.25 -22.17
CA GLY A 226 3.17 2.19 -22.26
C GLY A 226 4.60 2.68 -22.55
N ALA A 227 4.92 3.94 -22.28
CA ALA A 227 6.25 4.50 -22.52
C ALA A 227 7.36 3.70 -21.82
N LEU A 228 7.13 3.30 -20.57
CA LEU A 228 8.10 2.50 -19.80
C LEU A 228 8.34 1.12 -20.40
N LEU A 229 7.28 0.49 -20.91
CA LEU A 229 7.35 -0.86 -21.48
C LEU A 229 8.05 -0.90 -22.87
N ARG A 230 8.23 0.28 -23.46
CA ARG A 230 8.94 0.46 -24.76
C ARG A 230 10.24 1.23 -24.65
N ASP A 231 10.70 1.48 -23.40
CA ASP A 231 12.00 2.11 -23.18
C ASP A 231 13.11 1.18 -23.68
N PRO A 232 14.04 1.68 -24.55
CA PRO A 232 15.06 0.84 -25.16
C PRO A 232 16.01 0.16 -24.15
N GLU A 233 16.36 0.84 -23.05
CA GLU A 233 17.24 0.28 -22.02
C GLU A 233 16.52 -0.80 -21.23
N ILE A 234 15.23 -0.61 -20.90
CA ILE A 234 14.41 -1.62 -20.22
C ILE A 234 14.21 -2.84 -21.12
N MET A 235 13.92 -2.63 -22.41
CA MET A 235 13.75 -3.72 -23.37
C MET A 235 15.05 -4.53 -23.56
N LYS A 236 16.20 -3.88 -23.60
CA LYS A 236 17.51 -4.54 -23.67
C LYS A 236 17.79 -5.42 -22.46
N ILE A 237 17.48 -4.92 -21.25
CA ILE A 237 17.62 -5.72 -20.03
C ILE A 237 16.63 -6.90 -20.06
N ALA A 238 15.40 -6.66 -20.50
CA ALA A 238 14.37 -7.70 -20.62
C ALA A 238 14.82 -8.84 -21.55
N GLU A 239 15.37 -8.52 -22.72
CA GLU A 239 15.93 -9.50 -23.65
C GLU A 239 17.07 -10.32 -23.02
N ALA A 240 17.98 -9.67 -22.31
CA ALA A 240 19.12 -10.35 -21.66
C ALA A 240 18.68 -11.37 -20.59
N HIS A 241 17.56 -11.12 -19.92
CA HIS A 241 17.00 -12.02 -18.90
C HIS A 241 15.95 -12.99 -19.43
N GLY A 242 15.53 -12.89 -20.71
CA GLY A 242 14.40 -13.65 -21.25
C GLY A 242 13.09 -13.32 -20.51
N LYS A 243 12.93 -12.10 -20.06
CA LYS A 243 11.79 -11.57 -19.30
C LYS A 243 11.08 -10.46 -20.07
N THR A 244 9.90 -10.05 -19.61
CA THR A 244 9.21 -8.89 -20.18
C THR A 244 9.69 -7.58 -19.57
N PRO A 245 9.54 -6.44 -20.25
CA PRO A 245 9.81 -5.12 -19.66
C PRO A 245 9.06 -4.87 -18.36
N ALA A 246 7.82 -5.36 -18.24
CA ALA A 246 7.04 -5.27 -17.01
C ALA A 246 7.73 -6.01 -15.85
N GLN A 247 8.22 -7.23 -16.07
CA GLN A 247 8.94 -8.00 -15.07
C GLN A 247 10.24 -7.30 -14.65
N ILE A 248 10.99 -6.70 -15.56
CA ILE A 248 12.20 -5.92 -15.24
C ILE A 248 11.86 -4.74 -14.32
N ILE A 249 10.84 -3.95 -14.66
CA ILE A 249 10.42 -2.81 -13.86
C ILE A 249 9.98 -3.25 -12.46
N LEU A 250 9.17 -4.31 -12.37
CA LEU A 250 8.67 -4.82 -11.09
C LEU A 250 9.81 -5.41 -10.25
N ARG A 251 10.76 -6.14 -10.86
CA ARG A 251 11.96 -6.63 -10.16
C ARG A 251 12.83 -5.49 -9.64
N TRP A 252 13.01 -4.43 -10.44
CA TRP A 252 13.72 -3.23 -10.02
C TRP A 252 13.10 -2.62 -8.76
N HIS A 253 11.76 -2.49 -8.66
CA HIS A 253 11.11 -1.99 -7.44
C HIS A 253 11.49 -2.81 -6.20
N ILE A 254 11.44 -4.12 -6.33
CA ILE A 254 11.80 -5.02 -5.23
C ILE A 254 13.27 -4.85 -4.83
N GLN A 255 14.18 -4.75 -5.79
CA GLN A 255 15.62 -4.56 -5.51
C GLN A 255 15.95 -3.15 -4.99
N GLU A 256 15.16 -2.13 -5.34
CA GLU A 256 15.24 -0.77 -4.75
C GLU A 256 14.70 -0.70 -3.31
N GLY A 257 14.22 -1.79 -2.76
CA GLY A 257 13.67 -1.78 -1.40
C GLY A 257 12.21 -1.31 -1.32
N LEU A 258 11.52 -1.13 -2.46
CA LEU A 258 10.13 -0.67 -2.54
C LEU A 258 9.15 -1.85 -2.51
N SER A 259 7.88 -1.57 -2.21
CA SER A 259 6.76 -2.44 -2.57
C SER A 259 6.11 -1.97 -3.87
N ALA A 260 5.52 -2.90 -4.62
CA ALA A 260 4.82 -2.58 -5.87
C ALA A 260 3.46 -3.31 -5.94
N ILE A 261 2.44 -2.58 -6.43
CA ILE A 261 1.07 -3.08 -6.56
C ILE A 261 0.55 -2.89 -8.00
N PRO A 262 1.14 -3.60 -8.99
CA PRO A 262 0.63 -3.52 -10.36
C PRO A 262 -0.82 -3.98 -10.44
N GLY A 263 -1.64 -3.27 -11.22
CA GLY A 263 -3.00 -3.68 -11.57
C GLY A 263 -3.00 -4.52 -12.84
N ALA A 264 -3.82 -5.57 -12.86
CA ALA A 264 -4.11 -6.36 -14.06
C ALA A 264 -5.46 -7.06 -13.95
N THR A 265 -6.18 -7.19 -15.08
CA THR A 265 -7.42 -7.98 -15.20
C THR A 265 -7.20 -9.24 -16.04
N ASN A 266 -6.22 -9.22 -16.94
CA ASN A 266 -5.86 -10.39 -17.74
C ASN A 266 -5.09 -11.40 -16.85
N PRO A 267 -5.56 -12.66 -16.75
CA PRO A 267 -4.88 -13.72 -15.98
C PRO A 267 -3.41 -13.93 -16.37
N ASP A 268 -3.07 -13.80 -17.65
CA ASP A 268 -1.70 -13.96 -18.11
C ASP A 268 -0.77 -12.87 -17.55
N TYR A 269 -1.24 -11.61 -17.51
CA TYR A 269 -0.48 -10.52 -16.92
C TYR A 269 -0.37 -10.63 -15.38
N ILE A 270 -1.41 -11.14 -14.72
CA ILE A 270 -1.36 -11.40 -13.27
C ILE A 270 -0.27 -12.43 -12.96
N ASN A 271 -0.23 -13.54 -13.74
CA ASN A 271 0.78 -14.58 -13.58
C ASN A 271 2.19 -14.10 -13.99
N GLU A 272 2.31 -13.32 -15.06
CA GLU A 272 3.57 -12.73 -15.52
C GLU A 272 4.16 -11.80 -14.45
N ASN A 273 3.35 -10.89 -13.91
CA ASN A 273 3.80 -9.87 -12.95
C ASN A 273 4.39 -10.47 -11.66
N ILE A 274 3.87 -11.61 -11.17
CA ILE A 274 4.42 -12.26 -9.99
C ILE A 274 5.65 -13.12 -10.29
N GLY A 275 5.90 -13.45 -11.56
CA GLY A 275 7.07 -14.23 -12.02
C GLY A 275 8.37 -13.44 -12.03
N ILE A 276 8.67 -12.71 -10.94
CA ILE A 276 9.83 -11.81 -10.81
C ILE A 276 10.81 -12.22 -9.69
N PHE A 277 10.56 -13.34 -9.03
CA PHE A 277 11.37 -13.79 -7.88
C PHE A 277 12.35 -14.91 -8.23
N ASP A 278 12.47 -15.27 -9.50
CA ASP A 278 13.33 -16.30 -10.05
C ASP A 278 14.60 -15.75 -10.73
N PHE A 279 14.78 -14.42 -10.75
CA PHE A 279 15.96 -13.74 -11.30
C PHE A 279 16.29 -12.47 -10.52
N GLU A 280 17.48 -11.93 -10.76
CA GLU A 280 17.94 -10.66 -10.18
C GLU A 280 18.59 -9.78 -11.24
N LEU A 281 18.34 -8.48 -11.15
CA LEU A 281 19.06 -7.47 -11.93
C LEU A 281 20.47 -7.32 -11.35
N THR A 282 21.47 -7.28 -12.21
CA THR A 282 22.85 -7.01 -11.83
C THR A 282 23.02 -5.57 -11.32
N ALA A 283 24.12 -5.29 -10.63
CA ALA A 283 24.43 -3.94 -10.17
C ALA A 283 24.49 -2.91 -11.32
N GLY A 284 24.99 -3.33 -12.51
CA GLY A 284 25.02 -2.49 -13.71
C GLY A 284 23.63 -2.18 -14.25
N GLU A 285 22.76 -3.19 -14.33
CA GLU A 285 21.36 -3.01 -14.75
C GLU A 285 20.58 -2.15 -13.77
N MET A 286 20.76 -2.35 -12.47
CA MET A 286 20.18 -1.48 -11.45
C MET A 286 20.64 -0.01 -11.61
N GLN A 287 21.92 0.21 -11.95
CA GLN A 287 22.43 1.55 -12.22
C GLN A 287 21.82 2.14 -13.52
N THR A 288 21.64 1.32 -14.56
CA THR A 288 20.94 1.72 -15.78
C THR A 288 19.50 2.12 -15.45
N MET A 289 18.76 1.31 -14.70
CA MET A 289 17.40 1.64 -14.27
C MET A 289 17.33 2.94 -13.46
N ARG A 290 18.30 3.18 -12.56
CA ARG A 290 18.40 4.45 -11.80
C ARG A 290 18.65 5.65 -12.71
N SER A 291 19.42 5.50 -13.78
CA SER A 291 19.72 6.58 -14.74
C SER A 291 18.51 7.00 -15.57
N LEU A 292 17.45 6.21 -15.62
CA LEU A 292 16.19 6.55 -16.30
C LEU A 292 15.35 7.60 -15.55
N ASN A 293 15.74 7.96 -14.33
CA ASN A 293 15.01 8.94 -13.54
C ASN A 293 14.97 10.31 -14.22
N LYS A 294 13.79 10.83 -14.43
CA LYS A 294 13.51 12.15 -15.02
C LYS A 294 12.68 13.03 -14.09
N GLU A 295 12.29 12.50 -12.93
CA GLU A 295 11.27 13.05 -12.03
C GLU A 295 9.97 13.42 -12.77
N THR A 296 9.68 12.70 -13.88
CA THR A 296 8.49 12.92 -14.72
C THR A 296 7.39 11.97 -14.29
N ARG A 297 6.38 12.51 -13.62
CA ARG A 297 5.16 11.79 -13.20
C ARG A 297 4.16 11.78 -14.36
N PHE A 298 3.38 10.71 -14.45
CA PHE A 298 2.25 10.61 -15.36
C PHE A 298 0.95 11.13 -14.73
N PHE A 299 0.84 11.05 -13.40
CA PHE A 299 -0.27 11.64 -12.67
C PHE A 299 0.21 12.89 -11.92
N ASN A 300 -0.18 14.05 -12.39
CA ASN A 300 0.33 15.33 -11.90
C ASN A 300 -0.82 16.29 -11.61
N MET A 301 -1.44 16.16 -10.43
CA MET A 301 -2.50 17.05 -9.97
C MET A 301 -2.02 17.91 -8.79
N THR A 302 -2.36 19.20 -8.84
CA THR A 302 -2.20 20.11 -7.69
C THR A 302 -3.25 19.83 -6.62
N LEU A 303 -3.02 20.25 -5.38
CA LEU A 303 -4.00 20.08 -4.31
C LEU A 303 -5.40 20.66 -4.63
N PRO A 304 -5.53 21.88 -5.23
CA PRO A 304 -6.84 22.38 -5.66
C PRO A 304 -7.55 21.49 -6.68
N GLN A 305 -6.80 20.89 -7.63
CA GLN A 305 -7.36 19.95 -8.60
C GLN A 305 -7.81 18.64 -7.93
N VAL A 306 -7.06 18.17 -6.93
CA VAL A 306 -7.47 17.00 -6.12
C VAL A 306 -8.73 17.32 -5.33
N GLU A 307 -8.85 18.51 -4.72
CA GLU A 307 -10.06 18.94 -4.02
C GLU A 307 -11.29 19.03 -4.94
N GLU A 308 -11.11 19.53 -6.15
CA GLU A 308 -12.16 19.57 -7.17
C GLU A 308 -12.57 18.16 -7.60
N MET A 309 -11.61 17.29 -7.89
CA MET A 309 -11.86 15.88 -8.21
C MET A 309 -12.65 15.20 -7.09
N VAL A 310 -12.25 15.37 -5.83
CA VAL A 310 -12.92 14.77 -4.66
C VAL A 310 -14.37 15.24 -4.53
N ARG A 311 -14.63 16.55 -4.72
CA ARG A 311 -16.00 17.08 -4.67
C ARG A 311 -16.93 16.50 -5.74
N ASN A 312 -16.36 16.16 -6.88
CA ASN A 312 -17.11 15.67 -8.04
C ASN A 312 -17.11 14.13 -8.16
N TYR A 313 -16.47 13.44 -7.23
CA TYR A 313 -16.36 11.98 -7.25
C TYR A 313 -17.34 11.36 -6.23
N PRO A 314 -18.53 10.91 -6.67
CA PRO A 314 -19.46 10.24 -5.79
C PRO A 314 -18.89 8.85 -5.41
N LEU A 315 -18.94 8.52 -4.12
CA LEU A 315 -18.73 7.15 -3.69
C LEU A 315 -19.98 6.33 -3.97
N ALA A 316 -19.81 5.14 -4.49
CA ALA A 316 -20.86 4.13 -4.52
C ALA A 316 -20.95 3.45 -3.14
N ASP A 317 -22.17 3.26 -2.62
CA ASP A 317 -22.40 2.56 -1.34
C ASP A 317 -22.22 1.02 -1.49
#